data_0bc568123a7e83e99605ea78906c76aa
#
_entry.id   0bc568123a7e83e99605ea78906c76aa
#
_cell.length_a   1.000
_cell.length_b   1.000
_cell.length_c   1.000
_cell.angle_alpha   90.00
_cell.angle_beta   90.00
_cell.angle_gamma   90.00
#
_symmetry.space_group_name_H-M   'P 1'
#
loop_
_entity.id
_entity.type
_entity.pdbx_description
1 polymer ?
#
loop_
_entity_poly.entity_id
_entity_poly.type
_entity_poly.pdbx_seq_one_letter_code
_entity_poly.pdbx_strand_id
1 'polypeptide(L)'
;MNIEQLKHLLRASAEIVGEDQFIVIGSQSILGKYPHAPAEFLWSVEADIYAKDNTKASLEKLEAIAELSPFHETHGIYVDPVDKKTAVLAKGWMGRLVNIETHSSKGQKVTGLCLNPEDLFVSKVAAHRDKDIEFVKTMIEHDMVDHQRVIQLAATVPNPVDDLGFSKRIIERIERLFAEVPEDQRTRINIANGKYTGHIVGLSDTVIQQLTIGDEYVLHHVSQLTPPLPTQGDLCTVNYKGGKAQVVIHGSQEQEAKASSKPDSP
;
A
#
# COMPACT_ATOMS: atom_id res chain seq x y z
N MET A 1 -4.64 -7.20 7.01
CA MET A 1 -5.95 -6.51 7.25
C MET A 1 -6.28 -5.55 6.12
N ASN A 2 -7.55 -5.16 5.96
CA ASN A 2 -7.98 -4.13 5.01
C ASN A 2 -8.15 -2.76 5.70
N ILE A 3 -8.47 -1.72 4.91
CA ILE A 3 -8.61 -0.34 5.42
C ILE A 3 -9.71 -0.19 6.48
N GLU A 4 -10.84 -0.91 6.35
CA GLU A 4 -11.94 -0.82 7.33
C GLU A 4 -11.59 -1.49 8.65
N GLN A 5 -10.79 -2.56 8.60
CA GLN A 5 -10.23 -3.20 9.79
C GLN A 5 -9.22 -2.28 10.49
N LEU A 6 -8.33 -1.60 9.74
CA LEU A 6 -7.42 -0.60 10.33
C LEU A 6 -8.19 0.57 10.96
N LYS A 7 -9.22 1.09 10.29
CA LYS A 7 -10.10 2.11 10.88
C LYS A 7 -10.81 1.62 12.13
N HIS A 8 -11.18 0.34 12.19
CA HIS A 8 -11.78 -0.25 13.39
C HIS A 8 -10.79 -0.26 14.57
N LEU A 9 -9.52 -0.65 14.33
CA LEU A 9 -8.46 -0.56 15.33
C LEU A 9 -8.24 0.88 15.82
N LEU A 10 -8.21 1.86 14.91
CA LEU A 10 -8.05 3.28 15.27
C LEU A 10 -9.19 3.78 16.15
N ARG A 11 -10.45 3.39 15.86
CA ARG A 11 -11.61 3.72 16.70
C ARG A 11 -11.50 3.08 18.08
N ALA A 12 -11.16 1.80 18.16
CA ALA A 12 -10.99 1.09 19.41
C ALA A 12 -9.85 1.71 20.24
N SER A 13 -8.73 2.06 19.59
CA SER A 13 -7.62 2.76 20.24
C SER A 13 -8.07 4.09 20.84
N ALA A 14 -8.85 4.87 20.12
CA ALA A 14 -9.35 6.16 20.60
C ALA A 14 -10.29 6.02 21.82
N GLU A 15 -11.18 5.03 21.82
CA GLU A 15 -12.08 4.76 22.94
C GLU A 15 -11.32 4.36 24.22
N ILE A 16 -10.23 3.59 24.07
CA ILE A 16 -9.46 3.05 25.21
C ILE A 16 -8.45 4.08 25.73
N VAL A 17 -7.72 4.73 24.84
CA VAL A 17 -6.66 5.69 25.22
C VAL A 17 -7.26 7.03 25.62
N GLY A 18 -8.30 7.49 24.93
CA GLY A 18 -8.88 8.82 25.09
C GLY A 18 -8.20 9.89 24.23
N GLU A 19 -7.37 9.48 23.25
CA GLU A 19 -6.69 10.33 22.28
C GLU A 19 -7.36 10.21 20.90
N ASP A 20 -7.14 11.19 20.01
CA ASP A 20 -7.76 11.25 18.70
C ASP A 20 -6.75 11.10 17.53
N GLN A 21 -5.45 11.02 17.84
CA GLN A 21 -4.39 10.88 16.84
C GLN A 21 -3.45 9.73 17.18
N PHE A 22 -3.28 8.83 16.22
CA PHE A 22 -2.44 7.64 16.35
C PHE A 22 -1.45 7.55 15.20
N ILE A 23 -0.21 7.27 15.52
CA ILE A 23 0.81 6.96 14.51
C ILE A 23 0.71 5.47 14.17
N VAL A 24 0.64 5.17 12.87
CA VAL A 24 0.66 3.80 12.34
C VAL A 24 1.98 3.60 11.63
N ILE A 25 2.80 2.70 12.14
CA ILE A 25 4.07 2.28 11.51
C ILE A 25 3.92 0.83 11.00
N GLY A 26 5.00 0.21 10.57
CA GLY A 26 4.97 -1.18 10.11
C GLY A 26 4.14 -1.40 8.83
N SER A 27 3.86 -2.66 8.54
CA SER A 27 3.30 -3.09 7.25
C SER A 27 1.96 -2.43 6.90
N GLN A 28 1.09 -2.27 7.89
CA GLN A 28 -0.26 -1.77 7.65
C GLN A 28 -0.35 -0.26 7.43
N SER A 29 0.76 0.49 7.66
CA SER A 29 0.82 1.90 7.28
C SER A 29 0.68 2.13 5.77
N ILE A 30 0.95 1.10 4.94
CA ILE A 30 0.74 1.13 3.48
C ILE A 30 -0.69 1.54 3.11
N LEU A 31 -1.68 1.17 3.94
CA LEU A 31 -3.09 1.46 3.72
C LEU A 31 -3.41 2.96 3.77
N GLY A 32 -2.53 3.78 4.34
CA GLY A 32 -2.66 5.24 4.33
C GLY A 32 -2.67 5.81 2.91
N LYS A 33 -1.75 5.37 2.08
CA LYS A 33 -1.60 5.81 0.69
C LYS A 33 -2.41 4.94 -0.27
N TYR A 34 -2.48 3.64 0.01
CA TYR A 34 -3.09 2.62 -0.84
C TYR A 34 -4.19 1.87 -0.06
N PRO A 35 -5.37 2.47 0.15
CA PRO A 35 -6.45 1.85 0.93
C PRO A 35 -6.99 0.55 0.33
N HIS A 36 -6.69 0.31 -0.95
CA HIS A 36 -7.01 -0.90 -1.70
C HIS A 36 -5.72 -1.56 -2.21
N ALA A 37 -4.70 -1.63 -1.37
CA ALA A 37 -3.44 -2.29 -1.69
C ALA A 37 -3.67 -3.74 -2.19
N PRO A 38 -2.79 -4.27 -3.05
CA PRO A 38 -2.78 -5.67 -3.45
C PRO A 38 -2.84 -6.63 -2.25
N ALA A 39 -3.40 -7.83 -2.47
CA ALA A 39 -3.66 -8.80 -1.41
C ALA A 39 -2.38 -9.18 -0.63
N GLU A 40 -1.24 -9.17 -1.30
CA GLU A 40 0.08 -9.48 -0.74
C GLU A 40 0.47 -8.57 0.43
N PHE A 41 -0.08 -7.35 0.49
CA PHE A 41 0.15 -6.40 1.60
C PHE A 41 -0.85 -6.56 2.75
N LEU A 42 -1.92 -7.35 2.57
CA LEU A 42 -3.05 -7.43 3.50
C LEU A 42 -3.00 -8.63 4.46
N TRP A 43 -1.93 -9.42 4.45
CA TRP A 43 -1.82 -10.68 5.20
C TRP A 43 -1.73 -10.49 6.71
N SER A 44 -1.12 -9.40 7.17
CA SER A 44 -1.01 -9.15 8.61
C SER A 44 -2.36 -8.81 9.22
N VAL A 45 -2.62 -9.40 10.39
CA VAL A 45 -3.77 -9.11 11.24
C VAL A 45 -3.44 -8.13 12.35
N GLU A 46 -2.15 -7.79 12.52
CA GLU A 46 -1.62 -6.80 13.46
C GLU A 46 -1.41 -5.44 12.81
N ALA A 47 -1.53 -4.38 13.58
CA ALA A 47 -1.09 -3.04 13.23
C ALA A 47 -0.23 -2.45 14.34
N ASP A 48 0.98 -1.99 13.97
CA ASP A 48 1.92 -1.31 14.87
C ASP A 48 1.43 0.12 15.11
N ILE A 49 0.85 0.39 16.28
CA ILE A 49 0.20 1.66 16.60
C ILE A 49 0.68 2.22 17.92
N TYR A 50 0.85 3.54 17.98
CA TYR A 50 0.99 4.27 19.23
C TYR A 50 0.24 5.60 19.18
N ALA A 51 -0.23 6.08 20.33
CA ALA A 51 -0.83 7.41 20.44
C ALA A 51 0.22 8.48 20.14
N LYS A 52 -0.17 9.55 19.49
CA LYS A 52 0.77 10.62 19.06
C LYS A 52 1.54 11.25 20.23
N ASP A 53 0.94 11.30 21.42
CA ASP A 53 1.61 11.73 22.64
C ASP A 53 2.70 10.77 23.12
N ASN A 54 2.63 9.50 22.69
CA ASN A 54 3.58 8.42 22.99
C ASN A 54 3.92 8.31 24.48
N THR A 55 2.94 8.45 25.36
CA THR A 55 3.13 8.25 26.80
C THR A 55 3.14 6.76 27.14
N LYS A 56 3.83 6.42 28.25
CA LYS A 56 3.79 5.05 28.78
C LYS A 56 2.35 4.62 29.12
N ALA A 57 1.55 5.54 29.67
CA ALA A 57 0.16 5.28 30.00
C ALA A 57 -0.69 4.97 28.75
N SER A 58 -0.46 5.68 27.62
CA SER A 58 -1.14 5.40 26.36
C SER A 58 -0.79 4.01 25.81
N LEU A 59 0.49 3.62 25.88
CA LEU A 59 0.94 2.28 25.47
C LEU A 59 0.31 1.18 26.33
N GLU A 60 0.34 1.33 27.66
CA GLU A 60 -0.27 0.37 28.59
C GLU A 60 -1.77 0.19 28.34
N LYS A 61 -2.49 1.25 27.97
CA LYS A 61 -3.91 1.16 27.63
C LYS A 61 -4.15 0.38 26.32
N LEU A 62 -3.30 0.55 25.31
CA LEU A 62 -3.42 -0.16 24.03
C LEU A 62 -3.27 -1.68 24.18
N GLU A 63 -2.62 -2.17 25.23
CA GLU A 63 -2.53 -3.60 25.55
C GLU A 63 -3.92 -4.27 25.69
N ALA A 64 -4.95 -3.52 26.03
CA ALA A 64 -6.32 -4.05 26.13
C ALA A 64 -6.90 -4.54 24.78
N ILE A 65 -6.31 -4.15 23.66
CA ILE A 65 -6.68 -4.59 22.31
C ILE A 65 -5.49 -5.18 21.55
N ALA A 66 -4.46 -5.60 22.27
CA ALA A 66 -3.28 -6.29 21.73
C ALA A 66 -3.56 -7.76 21.44
N GLU A 67 -2.51 -8.50 21.04
CA GLU A 67 -2.57 -9.93 20.79
C GLU A 67 -3.12 -10.70 21.99
N LEU A 68 -3.93 -11.72 21.73
CA LEU A 68 -4.60 -12.58 22.74
C LEU A 68 -5.60 -11.83 23.65
N SER A 69 -5.92 -10.58 23.37
CA SER A 69 -7.00 -9.87 24.08
C SER A 69 -8.39 -10.37 23.67
N PRO A 70 -9.44 -10.12 24.47
CA PRO A 70 -10.82 -10.39 24.06
C PRO A 70 -11.22 -9.66 22.77
N PHE A 71 -10.62 -8.51 22.49
CA PHE A 71 -10.81 -7.80 21.23
C PHE A 71 -10.25 -8.61 20.06
N HIS A 72 -9.01 -9.11 20.18
CA HIS A 72 -8.40 -9.95 19.15
C HIS A 72 -9.23 -11.23 18.91
N GLU A 73 -9.65 -11.90 19.97
CA GLU A 73 -10.50 -13.11 19.85
C GLU A 73 -11.82 -12.82 19.13
N THR A 74 -12.40 -11.65 19.33
CA THR A 74 -13.69 -11.27 18.74
C THR A 74 -13.57 -10.84 17.29
N HIS A 75 -12.53 -10.07 16.94
CA HIS A 75 -12.42 -9.37 15.66
C HIS A 75 -11.36 -9.95 14.71
N GLY A 76 -10.50 -10.87 15.19
CA GLY A 76 -9.42 -11.48 14.41
C GLY A 76 -8.31 -10.51 13.98
N ILE A 77 -8.27 -9.32 14.58
CA ILE A 77 -7.28 -8.26 14.35
C ILE A 77 -6.88 -7.64 15.69
N TYR A 78 -5.68 -7.07 15.78
CA TYR A 78 -5.20 -6.46 17.02
C TYR A 78 -4.22 -5.32 16.77
N VAL A 79 -4.00 -4.51 17.80
CA VAL A 79 -2.93 -3.51 17.85
C VAL A 79 -1.67 -4.18 18.41
N ASP A 80 -0.53 -3.97 17.77
CA ASP A 80 0.77 -4.14 18.40
C ASP A 80 1.20 -2.78 18.98
N PRO A 81 1.12 -2.59 20.31
CA PRO A 81 1.51 -1.34 20.95
C PRO A 81 3.02 -1.15 20.85
N VAL A 82 3.47 -0.17 20.09
CA VAL A 82 4.89 0.06 19.84
C VAL A 82 5.35 1.42 20.34
N ASP A 83 6.65 1.53 20.64
CA ASP A 83 7.29 2.80 20.97
C ASP A 83 7.75 3.52 19.68
N LYS A 84 7.82 4.83 19.72
CA LYS A 84 8.33 5.66 18.60
C LYS A 84 9.74 5.31 18.13
N LYS A 85 10.50 4.56 18.93
CA LYS A 85 11.85 4.09 18.60
C LYS A 85 11.87 2.71 17.93
N THR A 86 10.71 2.07 17.78
CA THR A 86 10.61 0.71 17.20
C THR A 86 11.04 0.70 15.75
N ALA A 87 10.77 1.77 15.00
CA ALA A 87 11.13 1.88 13.59
C ALA A 87 12.35 2.79 13.37
N VAL A 88 13.22 2.41 12.44
CA VAL A 88 14.26 3.26 11.91
C VAL A 88 13.67 4.14 10.82
N LEU A 89 13.71 5.45 10.98
CA LEU A 89 13.01 6.39 10.12
C LEU A 89 13.96 7.50 9.60
N ALA A 90 13.75 7.91 8.36
CA ALA A 90 14.44 9.01 7.72
C ALA A 90 14.11 10.35 8.37
N LYS A 91 15.02 11.33 8.38
CA LYS A 91 14.74 12.66 8.93
C LYS A 91 13.50 13.29 8.28
N GLY A 92 12.69 13.97 9.09
CA GLY A 92 11.50 14.68 8.64
C GLY A 92 10.31 13.79 8.26
N TRP A 93 10.32 12.51 8.58
CA TRP A 93 9.24 11.55 8.30
C TRP A 93 7.86 12.00 8.82
N MET A 94 7.79 12.66 9.98
CA MET A 94 6.53 13.16 10.54
C MET A 94 5.83 14.18 9.62
N GLY A 95 6.57 14.92 8.80
CA GLY A 95 6.00 15.85 7.82
C GLY A 95 5.49 15.17 6.54
N ARG A 96 5.68 13.86 6.40
CA ARG A 96 5.28 13.06 5.23
C ARG A 96 4.19 12.03 5.53
N LEU A 97 3.68 12.01 6.77
CA LEU A 97 2.61 11.08 7.16
C LEU A 97 1.37 11.25 6.30
N VAL A 98 0.70 10.14 6.04
CA VAL A 98 -0.55 10.08 5.28
C VAL A 98 -1.71 9.85 6.25
N ASN A 99 -2.74 10.69 6.16
CA ASN A 99 -3.86 10.67 7.11
C ASN A 99 -4.94 9.69 6.66
N ILE A 100 -5.42 8.88 7.60
CA ILE A 100 -6.67 8.13 7.52
C ILE A 100 -7.63 8.72 8.54
N GLU A 101 -8.84 9.05 8.11
CA GLU A 101 -9.85 9.60 8.99
C GLU A 101 -10.99 8.60 9.25
N THR A 102 -11.44 8.54 10.49
CA THR A 102 -12.61 7.78 10.93
C THR A 102 -13.30 8.53 12.07
N HIS A 103 -14.40 7.99 12.61
CA HIS A 103 -15.12 8.60 13.74
C HIS A 103 -15.37 7.57 14.82
N SER A 104 -15.20 7.97 16.07
CA SER A 104 -15.53 7.16 17.24
C SER A 104 -17.06 6.91 17.32
N SER A 105 -17.48 6.04 18.23
CA SER A 105 -18.90 5.80 18.52
C SER A 105 -19.66 7.06 18.94
N LYS A 106 -18.94 8.05 19.49
CA LYS A 106 -19.48 9.36 19.92
C LYS A 106 -19.42 10.43 18.83
N GLY A 107 -19.03 10.07 17.60
CA GLY A 107 -18.91 11.01 16.49
C GLY A 107 -17.65 11.89 16.52
N GLN A 108 -16.70 11.65 17.41
CA GLN A 108 -15.44 12.36 17.44
C GLN A 108 -14.55 11.88 16.29
N LYS A 109 -13.89 12.82 15.63
CA LYS A 109 -12.92 12.51 14.57
C LYS A 109 -11.70 11.80 15.18
N VAL A 110 -11.28 10.72 14.56
CA VAL A 110 -10.07 9.96 14.88
C VAL A 110 -9.19 9.91 13.65
N THR A 111 -7.91 10.20 13.81
CA THR A 111 -6.94 10.26 12.73
C THR A 111 -5.82 9.25 12.93
N GLY A 112 -5.68 8.31 11.99
CA GLY A 112 -4.48 7.49 11.82
C GLY A 112 -3.46 8.23 10.96
N LEU A 113 -2.26 8.40 11.46
CA LEU A 113 -1.13 9.05 10.82
C LEU A 113 -0.17 7.96 10.33
N CYS A 114 -0.36 7.48 9.11
CA CYS A 114 0.39 6.35 8.53
C CYS A 114 1.73 6.80 7.95
N LEU A 115 2.77 5.97 8.07
CA LEU A 115 4.00 6.21 7.33
C LEU A 115 3.71 6.32 5.82
N ASN A 116 4.38 7.27 5.18
CA ASN A 116 4.41 7.32 3.73
C ASN A 116 5.11 6.06 3.17
N PRO A 117 4.70 5.50 2.01
CA PRO A 117 5.29 4.28 1.45
C PRO A 117 6.81 4.30 1.32
N GLU A 118 7.42 5.42 0.94
CA GLU A 118 8.87 5.53 0.81
C GLU A 118 9.57 5.51 2.18
N ASP A 119 8.98 6.10 3.23
CA ASP A 119 9.49 6.01 4.61
C ASP A 119 9.33 4.58 5.16
N LEU A 120 8.20 3.92 4.88
CA LEU A 120 7.95 2.52 5.22
C LEU A 120 8.99 1.61 4.54
N PHE A 121 9.22 1.80 3.24
CA PHE A 121 10.22 1.07 2.46
C PHE A 121 11.60 1.15 3.10
N VAL A 122 12.08 2.37 3.35
CA VAL A 122 13.40 2.61 3.98
C VAL A 122 13.48 1.96 5.37
N SER A 123 12.42 2.05 6.17
CA SER A 123 12.36 1.43 7.49
C SER A 123 12.48 -0.10 7.43
N LYS A 124 11.80 -0.74 6.48
CA LYS A 124 11.86 -2.19 6.27
C LYS A 124 13.23 -2.65 5.75
N VAL A 125 13.82 -1.91 4.79
CA VAL A 125 15.19 -2.19 4.32
C VAL A 125 16.20 -2.04 5.45
N ALA A 126 16.02 -1.09 6.37
CA ALA A 126 16.86 -0.91 7.55
C ALA A 126 16.73 -2.10 8.52
N ALA A 127 15.51 -2.57 8.79
CA ALA A 127 15.23 -3.72 9.65
C ALA A 127 15.77 -5.04 9.08
N HIS A 128 15.72 -5.22 7.76
CA HIS A 128 16.35 -6.28 6.99
C HIS A 128 16.01 -7.72 7.44
N ARG A 129 14.78 -7.96 7.89
CA ARG A 129 14.26 -9.30 8.16
C ARG A 129 13.73 -9.92 6.85
N ASP A 130 13.72 -11.24 6.73
CA ASP A 130 13.28 -11.93 5.50
C ASP A 130 11.89 -11.44 5.04
N LYS A 131 10.91 -11.37 5.96
CA LYS A 131 9.56 -10.86 5.66
C LYS A 131 9.54 -9.39 5.19
N ASP A 132 10.51 -8.58 5.65
CA ASP A 132 10.59 -7.17 5.22
C ASP A 132 11.19 -7.05 3.82
N ILE A 133 12.13 -7.95 3.47
CA ILE A 133 12.72 -8.00 2.12
C ILE A 133 11.67 -8.41 1.09
N GLU A 134 10.87 -9.43 1.37
CA GLU A 134 9.75 -9.84 0.51
C GLU A 134 8.75 -8.69 0.31
N PHE A 135 8.37 -8.03 1.41
CA PHE A 135 7.45 -6.90 1.37
C PHE A 135 7.96 -5.75 0.48
N VAL A 136 9.22 -5.35 0.63
CA VAL A 136 9.78 -4.25 -0.17
C VAL A 136 10.01 -4.64 -1.64
N LYS A 137 10.32 -5.90 -1.94
CA LYS A 137 10.36 -6.40 -3.33
C LYS A 137 8.99 -6.27 -3.98
N THR A 138 7.93 -6.69 -3.29
CA THR A 138 6.55 -6.52 -3.76
C THR A 138 6.20 -5.04 -3.97
N MET A 139 6.69 -4.12 -3.11
CA MET A 139 6.51 -2.68 -3.34
C MET A 139 7.18 -2.19 -4.63
N ILE A 140 8.37 -2.73 -4.97
CA ILE A 140 9.07 -2.40 -6.23
C ILE A 140 8.30 -3.00 -7.42
N GLU A 141 7.88 -4.26 -7.33
CA GLU A 141 7.12 -4.96 -8.37
C GLU A 141 5.83 -4.22 -8.72
N HIS A 142 5.17 -3.61 -7.74
CA HIS A 142 3.95 -2.83 -7.91
C HIS A 142 4.19 -1.34 -8.17
N ASP A 143 5.42 -0.91 -8.42
CA ASP A 143 5.82 0.49 -8.66
C ASP A 143 5.25 1.47 -7.60
N MET A 144 5.25 1.03 -6.33
CA MET A 144 4.68 1.79 -5.21
C MET A 144 5.65 2.81 -4.62
N VAL A 145 6.92 2.77 -5.01
CA VAL A 145 7.99 3.63 -4.50
C VAL A 145 8.91 4.12 -5.62
N ASP A 146 9.33 5.36 -5.54
CA ASP A 146 10.32 5.93 -6.45
C ASP A 146 11.76 5.60 -5.99
N HIS A 147 12.58 5.02 -6.88
CA HIS A 147 13.94 4.58 -6.59
C HIS A 147 14.83 5.72 -6.07
N GLN A 148 14.84 6.86 -6.76
CA GLN A 148 15.67 7.98 -6.36
C GLN A 148 15.20 8.56 -5.03
N ARG A 149 13.88 8.58 -4.81
CA ARG A 149 13.29 9.10 -3.58
C ARG A 149 13.68 8.27 -2.36
N VAL A 150 13.62 6.93 -2.45
CA VAL A 150 14.00 6.06 -1.32
C VAL A 150 15.51 6.16 -1.03
N ILE A 151 16.36 6.32 -2.04
CA ILE A 151 17.79 6.60 -1.85
C ILE A 151 18.00 7.91 -1.10
N GLN A 152 17.35 9.00 -1.52
CA GLN A 152 17.44 10.30 -0.84
C GLN A 152 17.01 10.21 0.62
N LEU A 153 15.92 9.49 0.92
CA LEU A 153 15.45 9.29 2.29
C LEU A 153 16.42 8.45 3.11
N ALA A 154 16.93 7.36 2.56
CA ALA A 154 17.92 6.49 3.21
C ALA A 154 19.19 7.25 3.61
N ALA A 155 19.64 8.19 2.78
CA ALA A 155 20.79 9.04 3.10
C ALA A 155 20.57 9.95 4.32
N THR A 156 19.31 10.19 4.71
CA THR A 156 18.96 11.01 5.88
C THR A 156 18.68 10.19 7.15
N VAL A 157 18.73 8.86 7.06
CA VAL A 157 18.58 7.98 8.24
C VAL A 157 19.72 8.25 9.20
N PRO A 158 19.45 8.50 10.50
CA PRO A 158 20.49 8.71 11.48
C PRO A 158 21.38 7.46 11.64
N ASN A 159 22.68 7.64 11.57
CA ASN A 159 23.62 6.58 11.90
C ASN A 159 23.70 6.42 13.43
N PRO A 160 23.66 5.19 13.96
CA PRO A 160 24.03 4.92 15.35
C PRO A 160 25.47 5.35 15.63
N VAL A 161 25.76 5.69 16.88
CA VAL A 161 27.09 6.17 17.28
C VAL A 161 28.20 5.15 17.01
N ASP A 162 27.86 3.88 17.17
CA ASP A 162 28.73 2.71 16.96
C ASP A 162 28.71 2.17 15.53
N ASP A 163 27.92 2.79 14.64
CA ASP A 163 27.72 2.33 13.26
C ASP A 163 27.56 3.49 12.26
N LEU A 164 28.64 4.20 12.01
CA LEU A 164 28.67 5.35 11.08
C LEU A 164 28.40 4.98 9.61
N GLY A 165 28.43 3.69 9.25
CA GLY A 165 28.12 3.19 7.91
C GLY A 165 26.69 2.72 7.71
N PHE A 166 25.81 2.87 8.69
CA PHE A 166 24.47 2.28 8.67
C PHE A 166 23.61 2.80 7.50
N SER A 167 23.51 4.10 7.31
CA SER A 167 22.74 4.69 6.20
C SER A 167 23.30 4.28 4.82
N LYS A 168 24.65 4.17 4.69
CA LYS A 168 25.27 3.70 3.46
C LYS A 168 24.87 2.25 3.15
N ARG A 169 24.86 1.37 4.15
CA ARG A 169 24.40 -0.03 3.94
C ARG A 169 22.92 -0.12 3.55
N ILE A 170 22.06 0.76 4.08
CA ILE A 170 20.67 0.83 3.64
C ILE A 170 20.63 1.17 2.14
N ILE A 171 21.38 2.16 1.69
CA ILE A 171 21.45 2.53 0.27
C ILE A 171 21.95 1.36 -0.58
N GLU A 172 23.02 0.69 -0.20
CA GLU A 172 23.57 -0.48 -0.91
C GLU A 172 22.54 -1.63 -1.02
N ARG A 173 21.72 -1.82 0.01
CA ARG A 173 20.61 -2.80 -0.01
C ARG A 173 19.51 -2.37 -0.97
N ILE A 174 19.14 -1.10 -0.97
CA ILE A 174 18.13 -0.54 -1.88
C ILE A 174 18.56 -0.74 -3.33
N GLU A 175 19.80 -0.38 -3.68
CA GLU A 175 20.34 -0.56 -5.04
C GLU A 175 20.28 -2.03 -5.49
N ARG A 176 20.61 -2.96 -4.58
CA ARG A 176 20.54 -4.39 -4.85
C ARG A 176 19.10 -4.86 -5.10
N LEU A 177 18.16 -4.42 -4.27
CA LEU A 177 16.74 -4.79 -4.40
C LEU A 177 16.16 -4.31 -5.73
N PHE A 178 16.47 -3.08 -6.15
CA PHE A 178 16.03 -2.57 -7.44
C PHE A 178 16.71 -3.27 -8.63
N ALA A 179 17.95 -3.75 -8.47
CA ALA A 179 18.63 -4.56 -9.48
C ALA A 179 18.06 -6.00 -9.57
N GLU A 180 17.57 -6.57 -8.46
CA GLU A 180 16.93 -7.88 -8.41
C GLU A 180 15.50 -7.89 -9.01
N VAL A 181 14.85 -6.73 -9.08
CA VAL A 181 13.54 -6.56 -9.74
C VAL A 181 13.71 -5.64 -10.94
N PRO A 182 14.08 -6.20 -12.11
CA PRO A 182 14.28 -5.43 -13.33
C PRO A 182 13.04 -4.65 -13.74
N GLU A 183 13.23 -3.56 -14.45
CA GLU A 183 12.16 -2.64 -14.81
C GLU A 183 11.07 -3.28 -15.68
N ASP A 184 11.43 -4.26 -16.50
CA ASP A 184 10.52 -5.05 -17.34
C ASP A 184 9.68 -6.07 -16.55
N GLN A 185 10.08 -6.40 -15.31
CA GLN A 185 9.34 -7.28 -14.41
C GLN A 185 8.44 -6.50 -13.44
N ARG A 186 8.59 -5.16 -13.38
CA ARG A 186 7.70 -4.32 -12.58
C ARG A 186 6.38 -4.18 -13.31
N THR A 187 5.29 -4.36 -12.56
CA THR A 187 3.99 -3.94 -13.07
C THR A 187 4.03 -2.41 -13.18
N ARG A 188 4.21 -1.89 -14.39
CA ARG A 188 4.34 -0.44 -14.67
C ARG A 188 3.03 0.32 -14.39
N ILE A 189 2.25 -0.14 -13.40
CA ILE A 189 0.96 0.45 -13.05
C ILE A 189 1.14 1.44 -11.92
N ASN A 190 0.96 2.72 -12.23
CA ASN A 190 0.78 3.73 -11.19
C ASN A 190 -0.62 3.58 -10.57
N ILE A 191 -0.73 2.78 -9.50
CA ILE A 191 -1.98 2.55 -8.79
C ILE A 191 -2.48 3.77 -7.99
N ALA A 192 -1.66 4.81 -7.84
CA ALA A 192 -2.07 6.05 -7.18
C ALA A 192 -3.00 6.89 -8.06
N ASN A 193 -2.65 7.04 -9.36
CA ASN A 193 -3.37 7.90 -10.30
C ASN A 193 -3.13 7.55 -11.78
N GLY A 194 -2.70 6.33 -12.10
CA GLY A 194 -2.43 5.88 -13.46
C GLY A 194 -3.69 5.76 -14.31
N LYS A 195 -3.52 5.91 -15.62
CA LYS A 195 -4.56 5.71 -16.62
C LYS A 195 -4.01 4.88 -17.77
N TYR A 196 -4.63 3.74 -18.03
CA TYR A 196 -4.19 2.77 -19.03
C TYR A 196 -5.32 2.48 -20.01
N THR A 197 -5.07 2.68 -21.29
CA THR A 197 -6.05 2.41 -22.38
C THR A 197 -5.46 1.38 -23.33
N GLY A 198 -6.23 0.34 -23.66
CA GLY A 198 -5.80 -0.72 -24.55
C GLY A 198 -6.70 -1.94 -24.49
N HIS A 199 -6.32 -2.99 -25.20
CA HIS A 199 -7.08 -4.23 -25.27
C HIS A 199 -6.72 -5.20 -24.15
N ILE A 200 -7.74 -5.89 -23.62
CA ILE A 200 -7.54 -6.97 -22.67
C ILE A 200 -7.10 -8.21 -23.44
N VAL A 201 -5.90 -8.67 -23.17
CA VAL A 201 -5.25 -9.78 -23.87
C VAL A 201 -5.16 -11.06 -23.04
N GLY A 202 -5.33 -10.96 -21.73
CA GLY A 202 -5.33 -12.10 -20.81
C GLY A 202 -6.17 -11.86 -19.57
N LEU A 203 -6.76 -12.94 -19.04
CA LEU A 203 -7.59 -12.93 -17.83
C LEU A 203 -7.26 -14.12 -16.95
N SER A 204 -7.18 -13.88 -15.66
CA SER A 204 -7.21 -14.89 -14.62
C SER A 204 -8.12 -14.44 -13.46
N ASP A 205 -8.32 -15.28 -12.47
CA ASP A 205 -9.14 -14.93 -11.28
C ASP A 205 -8.55 -13.76 -10.47
N THR A 206 -7.26 -13.50 -10.60
CA THR A 206 -6.54 -12.50 -9.80
C THR A 206 -5.96 -11.34 -10.60
N VAL A 207 -5.68 -11.55 -11.88
CA VAL A 207 -4.96 -10.58 -12.74
C VAL A 207 -5.62 -10.46 -14.10
N ILE A 208 -5.72 -9.24 -14.59
CA ILE A 208 -6.11 -8.87 -15.95
C ILE A 208 -4.88 -8.31 -16.67
N GLN A 209 -4.53 -8.86 -17.82
CA GLN A 209 -3.45 -8.37 -18.67
C GLN A 209 -4.01 -7.48 -19.78
N GLN A 210 -3.51 -6.26 -19.85
CA GLN A 210 -3.87 -5.27 -20.88
C GLN A 210 -2.66 -4.96 -21.75
N LEU A 211 -2.84 -4.99 -23.07
CA LEU A 211 -1.91 -4.40 -24.03
C LEU A 211 -2.33 -2.98 -24.30
N THR A 212 -1.53 -2.02 -23.83
CA THR A 212 -1.82 -0.59 -23.96
C THR A 212 -1.63 -0.11 -25.40
N ILE A 213 -2.20 1.06 -25.73
CA ILE A 213 -2.03 1.72 -27.05
C ILE A 213 -0.54 2.04 -27.34
N GLY A 214 0.30 2.11 -26.29
CA GLY A 214 1.75 2.31 -26.39
C GLY A 214 2.54 1.00 -26.55
N ASP A 215 1.90 -0.12 -26.88
CA ASP A 215 2.51 -1.46 -27.02
C ASP A 215 3.19 -2.00 -25.75
N GLU A 216 2.74 -1.53 -24.58
CA GLU A 216 3.20 -2.02 -23.28
C GLU A 216 2.17 -2.98 -22.66
N TYR A 217 2.65 -4.10 -22.11
CA TYR A 217 1.83 -4.99 -21.30
C TYR A 217 1.75 -4.47 -19.88
N VAL A 218 0.54 -4.35 -19.35
CA VAL A 218 0.29 -3.98 -17.95
C VAL A 218 -0.59 -5.04 -17.29
N LEU A 219 -0.34 -5.29 -16.00
CA LEU A 219 -1.08 -6.26 -15.20
C LEU A 219 -1.92 -5.50 -14.16
N HIS A 220 -3.24 -5.70 -14.21
CA HIS A 220 -4.17 -5.13 -13.26
C HIS A 220 -4.64 -6.20 -12.28
N HIS A 221 -4.52 -5.99 -10.98
CA HIS A 221 -5.08 -6.91 -9.99
C HIS A 221 -6.60 -6.76 -9.91
N VAL A 222 -7.33 -7.87 -10.08
CA VAL A 222 -8.80 -7.89 -10.05
C VAL A 222 -9.36 -7.28 -8.77
N SER A 223 -8.70 -7.51 -7.63
CA SER A 223 -9.09 -6.95 -6.33
C SER A 223 -9.08 -5.41 -6.27
N GLN A 224 -8.36 -4.75 -7.17
CA GLN A 224 -8.28 -3.30 -7.29
C GLN A 224 -9.32 -2.72 -8.23
N LEU A 225 -9.94 -3.54 -9.08
CA LEU A 225 -10.88 -3.09 -10.08
C LEU A 225 -12.30 -3.01 -9.52
N THR A 226 -13.01 -1.97 -9.93
CA THR A 226 -14.45 -1.82 -9.62
C THR A 226 -15.27 -2.42 -10.76
N PRO A 227 -16.26 -3.28 -10.48
CA PRO A 227 -17.15 -3.79 -11.52
C PRO A 227 -17.87 -2.68 -12.31
N PRO A 228 -18.20 -2.90 -13.60
CA PRO A 228 -18.03 -4.17 -14.31
C PRO A 228 -16.57 -4.47 -14.68
N LEU A 229 -16.17 -5.75 -14.58
CA LEU A 229 -14.85 -6.19 -15.03
C LEU A 229 -14.86 -6.38 -16.55
N PRO A 230 -13.75 -6.07 -17.23
CA PRO A 230 -13.65 -6.27 -18.67
C PRO A 230 -13.50 -7.76 -18.99
N THR A 231 -13.79 -8.11 -20.22
CA THR A 231 -13.58 -9.45 -20.81
C THR A 231 -12.43 -9.44 -21.81
N GLN A 232 -11.94 -10.62 -22.17
CA GLN A 232 -10.85 -10.74 -23.15
C GLN A 232 -11.29 -10.17 -24.51
N GLY A 233 -10.44 -9.35 -25.12
CA GLY A 233 -10.71 -8.64 -26.36
C GLY A 233 -11.35 -7.26 -26.18
N ASP A 234 -11.85 -6.90 -25.01
CA ASP A 234 -12.39 -5.57 -24.77
C ASP A 234 -11.31 -4.50 -24.92
N LEU A 235 -11.65 -3.42 -25.62
CA LEU A 235 -10.92 -2.15 -25.56
C LEU A 235 -11.45 -1.38 -24.35
N CYS A 236 -10.61 -1.12 -23.38
CA CYS A 236 -11.03 -0.41 -22.18
C CYS A 236 -9.98 0.58 -21.68
N THR A 237 -10.42 1.49 -20.81
CA THR A 237 -9.56 2.39 -20.05
C THR A 237 -9.69 2.03 -18.57
N VAL A 238 -8.56 1.75 -17.93
CA VAL A 238 -8.44 1.49 -16.48
C VAL A 238 -7.86 2.74 -15.82
N ASN A 239 -8.65 3.39 -14.95
CA ASN A 239 -8.26 4.62 -14.26
C ASN A 239 -8.06 4.33 -12.78
N TYR A 240 -6.83 4.49 -12.29
CA TYR A 240 -6.48 4.33 -10.88
C TYR A 240 -6.65 5.62 -10.08
N LYS A 241 -7.11 5.45 -8.84
CA LYS A 241 -7.12 6.50 -7.82
C LYS A 241 -6.98 5.86 -6.44
N GLY A 242 -5.84 6.12 -5.77
CA GLY A 242 -5.60 5.63 -4.42
C GLY A 242 -5.61 4.10 -4.28
N GLY A 243 -5.09 3.36 -5.27
CA GLY A 243 -5.00 1.91 -5.27
C GLY A 243 -6.25 1.19 -5.80
N LYS A 244 -7.32 1.91 -6.15
CA LYS A 244 -8.53 1.35 -6.77
C LYS A 244 -8.69 1.88 -8.19
N ALA A 245 -9.22 1.07 -9.10
CA ALA A 245 -9.44 1.48 -10.46
C ALA A 245 -10.89 1.34 -10.90
N GLN A 246 -11.32 2.30 -11.71
CA GLN A 246 -12.55 2.21 -12.50
C GLN A 246 -12.21 1.75 -13.92
N VAL A 247 -12.99 0.82 -14.44
CA VAL A 247 -12.87 0.33 -15.81
C VAL A 247 -13.97 0.96 -16.67
N VAL A 248 -13.56 1.58 -17.78
CA VAL A 248 -14.47 2.11 -18.80
C VAL A 248 -14.27 1.26 -20.05
N ILE A 249 -15.27 0.47 -20.41
CA ILE A 249 -15.25 -0.39 -21.61
C ILE A 249 -15.74 0.42 -22.80
N HIS A 250 -14.95 0.49 -23.87
CA HIS A 250 -15.25 1.26 -25.08
C HIS A 250 -15.84 0.39 -26.21
N GLY A 251 -15.58 -0.90 -26.23
CA GLY A 251 -16.07 -1.86 -27.21
C GLY A 251 -15.30 -3.18 -27.16
N SER A 252 -15.73 -4.16 -27.93
CA SER A 252 -15.01 -5.43 -28.11
C SER A 252 -14.58 -5.56 -29.58
N GLN A 253 -13.48 -6.28 -29.83
CA GLN A 253 -13.01 -6.56 -31.20
C GLN A 253 -14.08 -7.26 -32.09
N GLU A 254 -15.00 -8.00 -31.49
CA GLU A 254 -16.13 -8.60 -32.20
C GLU A 254 -17.14 -7.55 -32.74
N GLN A 255 -17.28 -6.40 -32.09
CA GLN A 255 -18.17 -5.33 -32.58
C GLN A 255 -17.55 -4.54 -33.71
N GLU A 256 -16.24 -4.34 -33.73
CA GLU A 256 -15.51 -3.67 -34.81
C GLU A 256 -15.49 -4.55 -36.08
N ALA A 257 -15.30 -5.86 -35.93
CA ALA A 257 -15.37 -6.82 -37.07
C ALA A 257 -16.77 -6.89 -37.71
N LYS A 258 -17.85 -6.73 -36.92
CA LYS A 258 -19.24 -6.67 -37.41
C LYS A 258 -19.59 -5.33 -38.07
N ALA A 259 -18.96 -4.25 -37.64
CA ALA A 259 -19.17 -2.93 -38.22
C ALA A 259 -18.50 -2.78 -39.61
N SER A 260 -17.34 -3.44 -39.78
CA SER A 260 -16.61 -3.44 -41.08
C SER A 260 -17.15 -4.42 -42.12
N SER A 261 -18.06 -5.33 -41.75
CA SER A 261 -18.64 -6.35 -42.60
C SER A 261 -20.05 -6.04 -43.12
N LYS A 262 -20.55 -4.81 -43.02
CA LYS A 262 -21.79 -4.44 -43.69
C LYS A 262 -21.52 -4.34 -45.20
N PRO A 263 -22.18 -5.16 -46.02
CA PRO A 263 -22.07 -5.01 -47.47
C PRO A 263 -22.77 -3.70 -47.87
N ASP A 264 -22.10 -2.92 -48.70
CA ASP A 264 -22.74 -1.88 -49.47
C ASP A 264 -23.91 -2.51 -50.24
N SER A 265 -25.12 -2.15 -49.87
CA SER A 265 -26.33 -2.53 -50.60
C SER A 265 -26.54 -1.57 -51.74
N PRO A 266 -27.00 -2.08 -52.92
CA PRO A 266 -27.05 -1.39 -54.18
C PRO A 266 -28.06 -0.25 -54.27
#